data_c7a1912d2eb7e78b33de05e9ae268ccd
#
_entry.id   c7a1912d2eb7e78b33de05e9ae268ccd
#
_cell.length_a   1.000
_cell.length_b   1.000
_cell.length_c   1.000
_cell.angle_alpha   90.00
_cell.angle_beta   90.00
_cell.angle_gamma   90.00
#
_symmetry.space_group_name_H-M   'P 1'
#
loop_
_entity.id
_entity.type
_entity.pdbx_description
1 polymer ?
#
loop_
_entity_poly.entity_id
_entity_poly.type
_entity_poly.pdbx_seq_one_letter_code
_entity_poly.pdbx_strand_id
1 'polypeptide(L)'
;GKGFIHHPASPFGVVHQRRLWLPYQYTSDTIPTDRGIRDEIVASDIMDPDTFDVIGNQFRPSAGQSDYTVSLKPFTQDSLVIFNRKSIHLMTGVSGSLADVKTNVVTTEIGCSARKSVVQIANQIFFLSDQGIYSVQFLDEYNLRGTGTPISETIQPYIDRINQDYAHLSVGVYFNNRLWMAVPLDSTPGAGNATKLNSI
;
A
#
# COMPACT_ATOMS: atom_id res chain seq x y z
N GLY A 1 -11.19 3.01 28.56
CA GLY A 1 -12.04 1.97 28.00
C GLY A 1 -11.43 1.45 26.72
N LYS A 2 -11.49 0.15 26.46
CA LYS A 2 -11.04 -0.43 25.19
C LYS A 2 -12.06 -0.08 24.12
N GLY A 3 -11.58 0.42 22.97
CA GLY A 3 -12.44 0.78 21.84
C GLY A 3 -12.67 -0.42 20.92
N PHE A 4 -13.36 -1.45 21.41
CA PHE A 4 -13.71 -2.59 20.55
C PHE A 4 -14.77 -2.20 19.54
N ILE A 5 -14.50 -2.50 18.29
CA ILE A 5 -15.48 -2.41 17.20
C ILE A 5 -15.49 -3.75 16.45
N HIS A 6 -16.64 -4.07 15.91
CA HIS A 6 -16.73 -5.08 14.87
C HIS A 6 -16.08 -4.53 13.60
N HIS A 7 -15.80 -5.38 12.67
CA HIS A 7 -15.09 -5.12 11.42
C HIS A 7 -15.17 -3.65 10.93
N PRO A 8 -14.08 -2.88 10.99
CA PRO A 8 -14.08 -1.48 10.55
C PRO A 8 -14.25 -1.37 9.03
N ALA A 9 -14.83 -0.28 8.57
CA ALA A 9 -14.93 0.01 7.16
C ALA A 9 -13.52 0.15 6.55
N SER A 10 -13.20 -0.70 5.59
CA SER A 10 -11.90 -0.69 4.93
C SER A 10 -12.03 -1.10 3.46
N PRO A 11 -11.29 -0.45 2.54
CA PRO A 11 -11.32 -0.78 1.12
C PRO A 11 -10.62 -2.11 0.80
N PHE A 12 -9.79 -2.62 1.70
CA PHE A 12 -9.07 -3.88 1.57
C PHE A 12 -8.47 -4.31 2.91
N GLY A 13 -8.00 -5.54 2.95
CA GLY A 13 -7.28 -6.08 4.10
C GLY A 13 -6.27 -7.12 3.67
N VAL A 14 -5.40 -7.48 4.60
CA VAL A 14 -4.43 -8.55 4.42
C VAL A 14 -4.37 -9.40 5.69
N VAL A 15 -4.34 -10.72 5.51
CA VAL A 15 -4.12 -11.65 6.62
C VAL A 15 -2.63 -11.88 6.77
N HIS A 16 -2.11 -11.58 7.96
CA HIS A 16 -0.71 -11.82 8.29
C HIS A 16 -0.58 -12.13 9.78
N GLN A 17 0.22 -13.15 10.11
CA GLN A 17 0.46 -13.59 11.48
C GLN A 17 -0.83 -13.80 12.30
N ARG A 18 -1.78 -14.53 11.69
CA ARG A 18 -3.08 -14.88 12.31
C ARG A 18 -3.93 -13.68 12.71
N ARG A 19 -3.67 -12.51 12.14
CA ARG A 19 -4.43 -11.28 12.32
C ARG A 19 -4.90 -10.75 10.98
N LEU A 20 -6.02 -10.07 10.98
CA LEU A 20 -6.49 -9.29 9.86
C LEU A 20 -5.99 -7.85 10.03
N TRP A 21 -5.23 -7.36 9.07
CA TRP A 21 -4.70 -6.00 9.02
C TRP A 21 -5.49 -5.19 8.02
N LEU A 22 -6.05 -4.08 8.48
CA LEU A 22 -6.92 -3.23 7.67
C LEU A 22 -6.42 -1.78 7.70
N PRO A 23 -6.33 -1.08 6.56
CA PRO A 23 -6.30 0.37 6.58
C PRO A 23 -7.66 0.85 7.07
N TYR A 24 -7.66 1.57 8.18
CA TYR A 24 -8.86 2.11 8.77
C TYR A 24 -9.13 3.50 8.22
N GLN A 25 -10.33 3.72 7.74
CA GLN A 25 -10.77 5.03 7.28
C GLN A 25 -11.88 5.50 8.21
N TYR A 26 -11.52 6.42 9.10
CA TYR A 26 -12.52 7.08 9.93
C TYR A 26 -13.14 8.23 9.15
N THR A 27 -14.44 8.19 8.95
CA THR A 27 -15.23 9.30 8.45
C THR A 27 -16.10 9.82 9.59
N SER A 28 -15.99 11.09 9.91
CA SER A 28 -16.89 11.73 10.84
C SER A 28 -18.24 11.98 10.18
N ASP A 29 -19.30 11.40 10.71
CA ASP A 29 -20.68 11.64 10.24
C ASP A 29 -21.11 13.08 10.47
N THR A 30 -20.40 13.82 11.35
CA THR A 30 -20.72 15.19 11.74
C THR A 30 -20.14 16.25 10.83
N ILE A 31 -19.11 15.93 10.03
CA ILE A 31 -18.44 16.86 9.12
C ILE A 31 -18.29 16.20 7.76
N PRO A 32 -19.25 16.40 6.82
CA PRO A 32 -19.22 15.77 5.49
C PRO A 32 -18.00 16.13 4.64
N THR A 33 -17.29 17.20 4.98
CA THR A 33 -16.06 17.64 4.32
C THR A 33 -14.80 17.06 4.93
N ASP A 34 -14.91 16.42 6.09
CA ASP A 34 -13.78 15.73 6.71
C ASP A 34 -13.50 14.45 5.93
N ARG A 35 -12.37 14.44 5.22
CA ARG A 35 -11.93 13.27 4.45
C ARG A 35 -11.48 12.10 5.34
N GLY A 36 -11.56 12.29 6.66
CA GLY A 36 -11.18 11.30 7.64
C GLY A 36 -9.67 11.03 7.71
N ILE A 37 -9.29 10.33 8.73
CA ILE A 37 -7.94 9.84 8.91
C ILE A 37 -7.78 8.62 7.98
N ARG A 38 -6.81 8.68 7.05
CA ARG A 38 -6.60 7.65 6.03
C ARG A 38 -5.25 6.95 6.14
N ASP A 39 -4.45 7.33 7.12
CA ASP A 39 -3.13 6.79 7.42
C ASP A 39 -3.12 5.82 8.59
N GLU A 40 -4.30 5.42 9.05
CA GLU A 40 -4.44 4.46 10.14
C GLU A 40 -4.49 3.03 9.63
N ILE A 41 -3.80 2.15 10.36
CA ILE A 41 -3.85 0.71 10.18
C ILE A 41 -4.25 0.10 11.50
N VAL A 42 -5.23 -0.78 11.47
CA VAL A 42 -5.66 -1.53 12.65
C VAL A 42 -5.44 -3.02 12.43
N ALA A 43 -5.11 -3.72 13.50
CA ALA A 43 -4.99 -5.17 13.52
C ALA A 43 -6.09 -5.80 14.35
N SER A 44 -6.65 -6.90 13.86
CA SER A 44 -7.58 -7.70 14.66
C SER A 44 -6.87 -8.41 15.81
N ASP A 45 -7.63 -8.96 16.73
CA ASP A 45 -7.09 -9.91 17.70
C ASP A 45 -6.60 -11.18 17.01
N ILE A 46 -5.71 -11.94 17.70
CA ILE A 46 -5.15 -13.17 17.15
C ILE A 46 -6.27 -14.20 16.95
N MET A 47 -6.37 -14.74 15.75
CA MET A 47 -7.36 -15.76 15.37
C MET A 47 -8.83 -15.29 15.50
N ASP A 48 -9.04 -14.01 15.73
CA ASP A 48 -10.38 -13.39 15.80
C ASP A 48 -10.46 -12.20 14.83
N PRO A 49 -10.93 -12.41 13.60
CA PRO A 49 -10.99 -11.36 12.59
C PRO A 49 -12.13 -10.34 12.82
N ASP A 50 -13.02 -10.59 13.77
CA ASP A 50 -14.19 -9.76 14.01
C ASP A 50 -14.01 -8.78 15.18
N THR A 51 -12.91 -8.92 15.94
CA THR A 51 -12.63 -8.07 17.10
C THR A 51 -11.41 -7.18 16.87
N PHE A 52 -11.63 -5.86 16.94
CA PHE A 52 -10.60 -4.85 16.78
C PHE A 52 -10.54 -3.92 17.97
N ASP A 53 -9.38 -3.78 18.60
CA ASP A 53 -9.11 -2.72 19.56
C ASP A 53 -8.54 -1.51 18.82
N VAL A 54 -9.40 -0.60 18.39
CA VAL A 54 -9.00 0.59 17.62
C VAL A 54 -8.23 1.64 18.43
N ILE A 55 -8.01 1.41 19.71
CA ILE A 55 -7.18 2.26 20.56
C ILE A 55 -5.82 1.60 20.80
N GLY A 56 -5.80 0.31 21.11
CA GLY A 56 -4.59 -0.42 21.46
C GLY A 56 -3.84 -1.01 20.27
N ASN A 57 -4.58 -1.38 19.21
CA ASN A 57 -4.04 -2.08 18.04
C ASN A 57 -4.05 -1.18 16.78
N GLN A 58 -3.82 0.11 16.97
CA GLN A 58 -3.85 1.13 15.94
C GLN A 58 -2.44 1.65 15.67
N PHE A 59 -2.10 1.79 14.39
CA PHE A 59 -0.80 2.27 13.95
C PHE A 59 -0.99 3.39 12.94
N ARG A 60 -0.19 4.46 13.07
CA ARG A 60 -0.21 5.61 12.17
C ARG A 60 1.20 5.89 11.64
N PRO A 61 1.63 5.19 10.58
CA PRO A 61 3.00 5.31 10.06
C PRO A 61 3.35 6.70 9.55
N SER A 62 2.38 7.45 9.03
CA SER A 62 2.56 8.79 8.47
C SER A 62 1.81 9.87 9.26
N ALA A 63 1.72 9.73 10.59
CA ALA A 63 1.01 10.67 11.45
C ALA A 63 1.47 12.12 11.24
N GLY A 64 0.50 13.02 11.01
CA GLY A 64 0.75 14.44 10.76
C GLY A 64 1.13 14.78 9.31
N GLN A 65 1.18 13.79 8.41
CA GLN A 65 1.37 13.99 6.97
C GLN A 65 0.05 13.78 6.23
N SER A 66 -0.18 14.55 5.18
CA SER A 66 -1.36 14.35 4.31
C SER A 66 -1.12 13.19 3.35
N ASP A 67 -0.99 11.98 3.89
CA ASP A 67 -0.79 10.75 3.12
C ASP A 67 -1.88 9.72 3.47
N TYR A 68 -2.01 8.68 2.66
CA TYR A 68 -2.96 7.61 2.92
C TYR A 68 -2.46 6.27 2.42
N THR A 69 -2.90 5.21 3.09
CA THR A 69 -2.50 3.84 2.77
C THR A 69 -3.19 3.34 1.50
N VAL A 70 -2.38 2.96 0.52
CA VAL A 70 -2.82 2.40 -0.77
C VAL A 70 -2.78 0.88 -0.75
N SER A 71 -1.73 0.29 -0.16
CA SER A 71 -1.56 -1.17 -0.11
C SER A 71 -0.81 -1.60 1.13
N LEU A 72 -1.13 -2.80 1.59
CA LEU A 72 -0.40 -3.53 2.61
C LEU A 72 0.14 -4.82 2.00
N LYS A 73 1.39 -5.14 2.27
CA LYS A 73 2.01 -6.37 1.76
C LYS A 73 2.77 -7.09 2.86
N PRO A 74 2.35 -8.30 3.26
CA PRO A 74 3.18 -9.17 4.08
C PRO A 74 4.51 -9.42 3.36
N PHE A 75 5.60 -9.30 4.09
CA PHE A 75 6.91 -9.42 3.47
C PHE A 75 7.72 -10.58 4.06
N THR A 76 8.02 -10.53 5.34
CA THR A 76 8.60 -11.65 6.09
C THR A 76 7.60 -12.16 7.12
N GLN A 77 7.97 -13.17 7.90
CA GLN A 77 7.11 -13.63 8.99
C GLN A 77 6.83 -12.54 10.03
N ASP A 78 7.76 -11.62 10.24
CA ASP A 78 7.67 -10.58 11.24
C ASP A 78 7.54 -9.16 10.68
N SER A 79 7.31 -9.03 9.39
CA SER A 79 7.24 -7.71 8.76
C SER A 79 6.10 -7.53 7.78
N LEU A 80 5.58 -6.31 7.76
CA LEU A 80 4.53 -5.83 6.87
C LEU A 80 5.00 -4.54 6.20
N VAL A 81 4.96 -4.48 4.88
CA VAL A 81 5.27 -3.25 4.13
C VAL A 81 3.99 -2.48 3.88
N ILE A 82 4.03 -1.20 4.22
CA ILE A 82 2.94 -0.26 4.06
C ILE A 82 3.29 0.66 2.90
N PHE A 83 2.48 0.59 1.87
CA PHE A 83 2.56 1.46 0.71
C PHE A 83 1.52 2.57 0.84
N ASN A 84 1.99 3.76 1.16
CA ASN A 84 1.19 4.96 1.12
C ASN A 84 1.27 5.63 -0.26
N ARG A 85 0.45 6.65 -0.48
CA ARG A 85 0.42 7.37 -1.76
C ARG A 85 1.72 8.11 -2.07
N LYS A 86 2.42 8.60 -1.03
CA LYS A 86 3.65 9.38 -1.16
C LYS A 86 4.84 8.82 -0.39
N SER A 87 4.63 7.78 0.41
CA SER A 87 5.67 7.21 1.27
C SER A 87 5.56 5.70 1.37
N ILE A 88 6.63 5.05 1.79
CA ILE A 88 6.68 3.62 2.07
C ILE A 88 7.27 3.42 3.45
N HIS A 89 6.63 2.56 4.23
CA HIS A 89 7.05 2.23 5.58
C HIS A 89 7.19 0.73 5.75
N LEU A 90 8.09 0.34 6.63
CA LEU A 90 8.26 -1.04 7.08
C LEU A 90 7.81 -1.14 8.53
N MET A 91 6.84 -2.00 8.78
CA MET A 91 6.38 -2.36 10.12
C MET A 91 7.01 -3.70 10.50
N THR A 92 7.65 -3.78 11.66
CA THR A 92 8.31 -4.97 12.19
C THR A 92 7.78 -5.31 13.57
N GLY A 93 7.96 -6.56 14.03
CA GLY A 93 7.40 -7.02 15.30
C GLY A 93 5.93 -7.44 15.21
N VAL A 94 5.43 -7.70 14.00
CA VAL A 94 4.00 -7.99 13.78
C VAL A 94 3.61 -9.42 14.18
N SER A 95 4.59 -10.30 14.39
CA SER A 95 4.35 -11.70 14.78
C SER A 95 4.06 -11.89 16.27
N GLY A 96 4.47 -10.91 17.10
CA GLY A 96 4.39 -10.99 18.55
C GLY A 96 3.31 -10.11 19.16
N SER A 97 3.67 -9.49 20.28
CA SER A 97 2.84 -8.46 20.93
C SER A 97 2.79 -7.22 20.06
N LEU A 98 1.60 -6.69 19.82
CA LEU A 98 1.43 -5.46 19.05
C LEU A 98 2.02 -4.22 19.76
N ALA A 99 2.31 -4.32 21.08
CA ALA A 99 3.02 -3.28 21.81
C ALA A 99 4.48 -3.12 21.37
N ASP A 100 5.06 -4.16 20.77
CA ASP A 100 6.47 -4.17 20.33
C ASP A 100 6.62 -3.78 18.85
N VAL A 101 5.53 -3.52 18.16
CA VAL A 101 5.53 -3.13 16.76
C VAL A 101 6.25 -1.81 16.57
N LYS A 102 7.20 -1.80 15.65
CA LYS A 102 7.95 -0.61 15.23
C LYS A 102 7.68 -0.31 13.77
N THR A 103 7.58 0.97 13.47
CA THR A 103 7.42 1.44 12.08
C THR A 103 8.61 2.28 11.68
N ASN A 104 9.30 1.86 10.64
CA ASN A 104 10.45 2.55 10.06
C ASN A 104 10.07 3.13 8.69
N VAL A 105 10.55 4.33 8.41
CA VAL A 105 10.38 4.98 7.11
C VAL A 105 11.38 4.35 6.13
N VAL A 106 10.90 3.85 5.00
CA VAL A 106 11.74 3.37 3.89
C VAL A 106 12.04 4.53 2.93
N THR A 107 11.02 5.27 2.55
CA THR A 107 11.14 6.48 1.72
C THR A 107 9.93 7.37 1.91
N THR A 108 10.15 8.70 1.78
CA THR A 108 9.10 9.73 1.80
C THR A 108 8.95 10.43 0.45
N GLU A 109 9.70 10.01 -0.56
CA GLU A 109 9.73 10.65 -1.88
C GLU A 109 8.96 9.85 -2.93
N ILE A 110 8.79 8.56 -2.69
CA ILE A 110 8.18 7.63 -3.63
C ILE A 110 7.08 6.86 -2.92
N GLY A 111 5.89 6.90 -3.46
CA GLY A 111 4.74 6.14 -2.96
C GLY A 111 4.09 5.30 -4.05
N CYS A 112 3.00 4.64 -3.73
CA CYS A 112 2.29 3.73 -4.60
C CYS A 112 1.01 4.37 -5.16
N SER A 113 0.80 4.29 -6.47
CA SER A 113 -0.39 4.81 -7.14
C SER A 113 -1.53 3.80 -7.21
N ALA A 114 -1.20 2.50 -7.23
CA ALA A 114 -2.17 1.45 -7.47
C ALA A 114 -1.97 0.23 -6.55
N ARG A 115 -2.97 -0.09 -5.75
CA ARG A 115 -2.92 -1.22 -4.82
C ARG A 115 -2.57 -2.55 -5.51
N LYS A 116 -3.21 -2.83 -6.64
CA LYS A 116 -3.05 -4.09 -7.37
C LYS A 116 -1.76 -4.16 -8.20
N SER A 117 -1.00 -3.06 -8.28
CA SER A 117 0.32 -3.06 -8.94
C SER A 117 1.44 -3.62 -8.07
N VAL A 118 1.18 -3.81 -6.76
CA VAL A 118 2.19 -4.27 -5.81
C VAL A 118 2.41 -5.77 -5.96
N VAL A 119 3.57 -6.15 -6.53
CA VAL A 119 3.95 -7.54 -6.81
C VAL A 119 5.26 -7.88 -6.14
N GLN A 120 5.25 -8.95 -5.35
CA GLN A 120 6.46 -9.46 -4.73
C GLN A 120 7.10 -10.55 -5.60
N ILE A 121 8.37 -10.40 -5.89
CA ILE A 121 9.18 -11.36 -6.63
C ILE A 121 10.46 -11.62 -5.81
N ALA A 122 10.57 -12.81 -5.24
CA ALA A 122 11.65 -13.17 -4.32
C ALA A 122 11.77 -12.15 -3.17
N ASN A 123 12.90 -11.48 -3.05
CA ASN A 123 13.21 -10.49 -2.01
C ASN A 123 13.00 -9.03 -2.46
N GLN A 124 12.26 -8.81 -3.52
CA GLN A 124 11.92 -7.48 -4.02
C GLN A 124 10.40 -7.32 -4.15
N ILE A 125 9.93 -6.11 -3.94
CA ILE A 125 8.53 -5.75 -4.19
C ILE A 125 8.52 -4.66 -5.26
N PHE A 126 7.83 -4.92 -6.36
CA PHE A 126 7.63 -4.00 -7.47
C PHE A 126 6.28 -3.32 -7.34
N PHE A 127 6.19 -2.06 -7.69
CA PHE A 127 4.96 -1.29 -7.62
C PHE A 127 4.96 -0.10 -8.60
N LEU A 128 3.78 0.36 -8.96
CA LEU A 128 3.59 1.56 -9.77
C LEU A 128 3.53 2.79 -8.87
N SER A 129 4.36 3.77 -9.19
CA SER A 129 4.35 5.13 -8.65
C SER A 129 3.93 6.13 -9.73
N ASP A 130 3.77 7.40 -9.38
CA ASP A 130 3.44 8.47 -10.34
C ASP A 130 4.53 8.69 -11.39
N GLN A 131 5.78 8.41 -11.02
CA GLN A 131 6.94 8.64 -11.88
C GLN A 131 7.41 7.40 -12.63
N GLY A 132 6.79 6.25 -12.40
CA GLY A 132 7.16 5.01 -13.05
C GLY A 132 7.01 3.78 -12.17
N ILE A 133 7.63 2.69 -12.60
CA ILE A 133 7.68 1.44 -11.85
C ILE A 133 8.94 1.43 -11.02
N TYR A 134 8.77 1.25 -9.72
CA TYR A 134 9.86 1.18 -8.75
C TYR A 134 9.93 -0.18 -8.08
N SER A 135 11.04 -0.43 -7.41
CA SER A 135 11.16 -1.58 -6.52
C SER A 135 11.72 -1.17 -5.16
N VAL A 136 11.29 -1.90 -4.14
CA VAL A 136 11.96 -1.91 -2.84
C VAL A 136 12.60 -3.27 -2.65
N GLN A 137 13.87 -3.25 -2.27
CA GLN A 137 14.67 -4.43 -2.06
C GLN A 137 14.94 -4.64 -0.58
N PHE A 138 14.87 -5.86 -0.17
CA PHE A 138 15.25 -6.29 1.16
C PHE A 138 16.78 -6.30 1.31
N LEU A 139 17.28 -5.59 2.31
CA LEU A 139 18.70 -5.60 2.66
C LEU A 139 18.98 -6.56 3.82
N ASP A 140 18.17 -6.47 4.86
CA ASP A 140 18.20 -7.36 6.02
C ASP A 140 16.80 -7.42 6.67
N GLU A 141 16.68 -8.17 7.78
CA GLU A 141 15.38 -8.44 8.42
C GLU A 141 14.61 -7.19 8.85
N TYR A 142 15.27 -6.07 8.99
CA TYR A 142 14.70 -4.81 9.51
C TYR A 142 14.82 -3.64 8.54
N ASN A 143 15.46 -3.82 7.39
CA ASN A 143 15.76 -2.73 6.47
C ASN A 143 15.34 -3.06 5.04
N LEU A 144 14.58 -2.15 4.45
CA LEU A 144 14.27 -2.09 3.03
C LEU A 144 14.96 -0.88 2.40
N ARG A 145 15.42 -1.03 1.19
CA ARG A 145 15.96 0.07 0.39
C ARG A 145 15.09 0.26 -0.85
N GLY A 146 14.59 1.49 -1.01
CA GLY A 146 14.00 1.93 -2.27
C GLY A 146 15.07 2.16 -3.32
N THR A 147 14.79 1.79 -4.56
CA THR A 147 15.61 2.21 -5.70
C THR A 147 15.33 3.69 -5.98
N GLY A 148 16.35 4.53 -6.00
CA GLY A 148 16.20 5.97 -6.24
C GLY A 148 15.76 6.31 -7.67
N THR A 149 15.94 5.38 -8.62
CA THR A 149 15.53 5.51 -10.02
C THR A 149 14.48 4.47 -10.39
N PRO A 150 13.49 4.83 -11.23
CA PRO A 150 12.50 3.87 -11.68
C PRO A 150 13.15 2.80 -12.57
N ILE A 151 12.76 1.56 -12.39
CA ILE A 151 13.21 0.45 -13.26
C ILE A 151 12.65 0.58 -14.68
N SER A 152 11.61 1.39 -14.84
CA SER A 152 10.94 1.69 -16.11
C SER A 152 11.58 2.85 -16.89
N GLU A 153 12.73 3.36 -16.49
CA GLU A 153 13.41 4.49 -17.15
C GLU A 153 13.57 4.28 -18.66
N THR A 154 13.88 3.06 -19.08
CA THR A 154 14.05 2.71 -20.50
C THR A 154 12.78 2.86 -21.34
N ILE A 155 11.61 2.78 -20.70
CA ILE A 155 10.29 2.89 -21.32
C ILE A 155 9.55 4.15 -20.87
N GLN A 156 10.27 5.17 -20.41
CA GLN A 156 9.68 6.41 -19.87
C GLN A 156 8.62 7.03 -20.79
N PRO A 157 8.77 7.07 -22.13
CA PRO A 157 7.74 7.62 -23.01
C PRO A 157 6.38 6.93 -22.93
N TYR A 158 6.34 5.65 -22.50
CA TYR A 158 5.08 4.94 -22.24
C TYR A 158 4.54 5.25 -20.85
N ILE A 159 5.44 5.41 -19.86
CA ILE A 159 5.08 5.80 -18.49
C ILE A 159 4.42 7.17 -18.48
N ASP A 160 4.96 8.13 -19.24
CA ASP A 160 4.44 9.50 -19.32
C ASP A 160 3.03 9.58 -19.92
N ARG A 161 2.60 8.53 -20.62
CA ARG A 161 1.25 8.40 -21.19
C ARG A 161 0.24 7.79 -20.20
N ILE A 162 0.68 7.37 -19.02
CA ILE A 162 -0.24 6.81 -18.02
C ILE A 162 -1.22 7.89 -17.59
N ASN A 163 -2.50 7.58 -17.70
CA ASN A 163 -3.55 8.46 -17.21
C ASN A 163 -3.60 8.41 -15.69
N GLN A 164 -3.11 9.46 -15.05
CA GLN A 164 -2.98 9.54 -13.59
C GLN A 164 -4.32 9.51 -12.86
N ASP A 165 -5.40 9.96 -13.47
CA ASP A 165 -6.75 9.90 -12.88
C ASP A 165 -7.23 8.45 -12.69
N TYR A 166 -6.76 7.55 -13.54
CA TYR A 166 -7.12 6.13 -13.54
C TYR A 166 -5.96 5.21 -13.17
N ALA A 167 -4.80 5.75 -12.80
CA ALA A 167 -3.61 4.97 -12.43
C ALA A 167 -3.90 3.96 -11.31
N HIS A 168 -4.83 4.28 -10.41
CA HIS A 168 -5.26 3.40 -9.30
C HIS A 168 -5.88 2.06 -9.76
N LEU A 169 -6.30 1.96 -11.03
CA LEU A 169 -6.83 0.73 -11.63
C LEU A 169 -5.74 -0.22 -12.10
N SER A 170 -4.48 0.22 -12.15
CA SER A 170 -3.37 -0.57 -12.63
C SER A 170 -3.19 -1.86 -11.85
N VAL A 171 -2.81 -2.92 -12.57
CA VAL A 171 -2.66 -4.26 -12.02
C VAL A 171 -1.32 -4.83 -12.44
N GLY A 172 -0.58 -5.41 -11.50
CA GLY A 172 0.65 -6.13 -11.75
C GLY A 172 0.50 -7.62 -11.49
N VAL A 173 1.20 -8.44 -12.26
CA VAL A 173 1.28 -9.87 -12.05
C VAL A 173 2.67 -10.39 -12.46
N TYR A 174 3.20 -11.34 -11.70
CA TYR A 174 4.39 -12.08 -12.08
C TYR A 174 3.99 -13.41 -12.69
N PHE A 175 4.33 -13.60 -13.95
CA PHE A 175 4.02 -14.82 -14.68
C PHE A 175 5.12 -15.16 -15.69
N ASN A 176 5.49 -16.42 -15.78
CA ASN A 176 6.48 -16.94 -16.71
C ASN A 176 7.81 -16.16 -16.70
N ASN A 177 8.33 -15.90 -15.49
CA ASN A 177 9.57 -15.18 -15.22
C ASN A 177 9.58 -13.72 -15.75
N ARG A 178 8.42 -13.11 -15.87
CA ARG A 178 8.23 -11.72 -16.30
C ARG A 178 7.25 -11.00 -15.38
N LEU A 179 7.55 -9.75 -15.11
CA LEU A 179 6.60 -8.84 -14.49
C LEU A 179 5.73 -8.23 -15.60
N TRP A 180 4.44 -8.45 -15.50
CA TRP A 180 3.43 -7.85 -16.38
C TRP A 180 2.71 -6.75 -15.60
N MET A 181 2.58 -5.58 -16.22
CA MET A 181 1.82 -4.48 -15.64
C MET A 181 0.79 -3.96 -16.64
N ALA A 182 -0.47 -3.99 -16.26
CA ALA A 182 -1.55 -3.40 -17.04
C ALA A 182 -1.83 -2.00 -16.49
N VAL A 183 -1.75 -0.99 -17.34
CA VAL A 183 -1.91 0.42 -16.97
C VAL A 183 -2.88 1.13 -17.89
N PRO A 184 -3.63 2.13 -17.44
CA PRO A 184 -4.45 2.97 -18.29
C PRO A 184 -3.57 3.97 -19.04
N LEU A 185 -3.62 3.95 -20.38
CA LEU A 185 -2.90 4.90 -21.21
C LEU A 185 -3.89 5.89 -21.83
N ASP A 186 -3.35 7.09 -22.12
CA ASP A 186 -4.00 8.16 -22.85
C ASP A 186 -5.17 8.84 -22.10
N SER A 187 -5.19 10.14 -22.18
CA SER A 187 -6.13 11.01 -21.45
C SER A 187 -7.23 11.60 -22.33
N THR A 188 -7.43 11.08 -23.57
CA THR A 188 -8.42 11.68 -24.48
C THR A 188 -9.84 11.44 -23.97
N PRO A 189 -10.54 12.48 -23.51
CA PRO A 189 -11.94 12.36 -23.08
C PRO A 189 -12.81 11.89 -24.24
N GLY A 190 -13.66 10.91 -24.01
CA GLY A 190 -14.63 10.41 -24.98
C GLY A 190 -14.15 9.25 -25.86
N ALA A 191 -12.88 8.91 -25.88
CA ALA A 191 -12.38 7.77 -26.65
C ALA A 191 -12.72 6.39 -26.04
N GLY A 192 -13.29 6.36 -24.85
CA GLY A 192 -13.59 5.12 -24.11
C GLY A 192 -12.35 4.32 -23.72
N ASN A 193 -11.17 4.87 -23.95
CA ASN A 193 -9.89 4.20 -23.76
C ASN A 193 -9.19 4.59 -22.44
N ALA A 194 -9.57 5.71 -21.82
CA ALA A 194 -8.94 6.20 -20.60
C ALA A 194 -9.05 5.23 -19.40
N THR A 195 -10.05 4.35 -19.43
CA THR A 195 -10.27 3.31 -18.41
C THR A 195 -9.78 1.93 -18.83
N LYS A 196 -9.33 1.77 -20.08
CA LYS A 196 -8.80 0.48 -20.55
C LYS A 196 -7.37 0.32 -20.09
N LEU A 197 -7.07 -0.87 -19.58
CA LEU A 197 -5.72 -1.24 -19.19
C LEU A 197 -4.97 -1.81 -20.38
N ASN A 198 -3.77 -1.29 -20.61
CA ASN A 198 -2.82 -1.83 -21.57
C ASN A 198 -1.66 -2.47 -20.82
N SER A 199 -1.09 -3.55 -21.34
CA SER A 199 0.06 -4.21 -20.73
C SER A 199 1.38 -3.55 -21.18
N ILE A 200 2.28 -3.42 -20.25
CA ILE A 200 3.66 -3.00 -20.46
C ILE A 200 4.60 -4.13 -20.04
#